data_d69c2b0099c29604f2a2f924a762b2f2
#
_entry.id   d69c2b0099c29604f2a2f924a762b2f2
#
_cell.length_a   1.000
_cell.length_b   1.000
_cell.length_c   1.000
_cell.angle_alpha   90.00
_cell.angle_beta   90.00
_cell.angle_gamma   90.00
#
_symmetry.space_group_name_H-M   'P 1'
#
loop_
_entity.id
_entity.type
_entity.pdbx_description
1 polymer ?
#
loop_
_entity_poly.entity_id
_entity_poly.type
_entity_poly.pdbx_seq_one_letter_code
_entity_poly.pdbx_strand_id
1 'polypeptide(L)'
;MTKFKKIVSLLALLCLVLSCFSACADEPVATVPTDGGTEPVQATEESTQAEFVDYAASVKLDMSSETAKQEVTVKMFIDGDTTHFYVPTSVMENGVLKARYVAINTPESTGKIEEYGKKASAFTKEKLSAATSIIIESETSGWNADSTGDRYLCWIWYKTADSDQYRNLNIEILQNGLAIANKSGSSRYGEVAQAAIAQAREFKLNVHSGQKDPDFYYGEAVELTLKELRTNIEAYNGMKVAFNGVVAMNDSNTVYVEAYDAETDMYYGMTVYYGFNLSGAGLEILNVGNEVRIVGSVQYYDAGGTYQVSDLNYRVMKPDDPGNIQKLSEGNEPAYPQVSADTLLNGMVTFVSEEGSAEFAYGELALSSSISMNNMKVVDIYTTKNEESSSKGAMTLTCIADGVRITVRTTVMYDSNGNLVTESAYRNKTIDVKGIVDYYNGSYQIKVFSANNIIVH
;
A
#
# COMPACT_ATOMS: atom_id res chain seq x y z
N MET A 1 16.10 -2.88 -22.80
CA MET A 1 15.19 -4.01 -23.06
C MET A 1 16.03 -5.27 -23.16
N THR A 2 16.29 -5.97 -22.07
CA THR A 2 16.83 -7.38 -22.04
C THR A 2 17.37 -7.69 -20.63
N LYS A 3 16.51 -7.73 -19.58
CA LYS A 3 16.86 -8.30 -18.25
C LYS A 3 15.65 -8.92 -17.51
N PHE A 4 14.62 -9.38 -18.23
CA PHE A 4 13.37 -9.85 -17.61
C PHE A 4 13.09 -11.35 -17.80
N LYS A 5 14.10 -12.22 -17.81
CA LYS A 5 13.89 -13.66 -18.07
C LYS A 5 14.71 -14.64 -17.25
N LYS A 6 15.00 -14.42 -15.97
CA LYS A 6 15.77 -15.44 -15.20
C LYS A 6 15.37 -15.70 -13.74
N ILE A 7 14.19 -15.31 -13.25
CA ILE A 7 13.80 -15.58 -11.85
C ILE A 7 12.47 -16.36 -11.70
N VAL A 8 12.05 -17.12 -12.67
CA VAL A 8 10.79 -17.90 -12.61
C VAL A 8 11.02 -19.42 -12.40
N SER A 9 12.20 -19.88 -11.98
CA SER A 9 12.52 -21.31 -12.00
C SER A 9 12.65 -22.02 -10.65
N LEU A 10 12.39 -21.37 -9.51
CA LEU A 10 12.60 -22.03 -8.20
C LEU A 10 11.32 -22.32 -7.40
N LEU A 11 10.13 -22.06 -7.91
CA LEU A 11 8.87 -22.40 -7.19
C LEU A 11 8.12 -23.62 -7.77
N ALA A 12 8.70 -24.35 -8.70
CA ALA A 12 8.06 -25.48 -9.40
C ALA A 12 8.39 -26.88 -8.84
N LEU A 13 9.08 -27.01 -7.71
CA LEU A 13 9.55 -28.32 -7.23
C LEU A 13 8.98 -28.78 -5.90
N LEU A 14 7.87 -28.25 -5.41
CA LEU A 14 7.26 -28.72 -4.15
C LEU A 14 5.80 -29.19 -4.25
N CYS A 15 5.30 -29.52 -5.42
CA CYS A 15 3.94 -30.04 -5.60
C CYS A 15 3.89 -31.37 -6.37
N LEU A 16 4.71 -32.33 -6.02
CA LEU A 16 4.66 -33.67 -6.65
C LEU A 16 5.06 -34.78 -5.69
N VAL A 17 4.29 -34.97 -4.61
CA VAL A 17 4.14 -36.29 -3.93
C VAL A 17 2.83 -36.22 -3.15
N LEU A 18 1.76 -36.82 -3.65
CA LEU A 18 0.73 -37.59 -2.93
C LEU A 18 -0.46 -37.85 -3.88
N SER A 19 -0.26 -38.81 -4.72
CA SER A 19 -1.39 -39.50 -5.36
C SER A 19 -0.99 -40.98 -5.49
N CYS A 20 -1.44 -41.76 -4.58
CA CYS A 20 -1.67 -43.23 -4.73
C CYS A 20 -2.28 -43.73 -3.43
N PHE A 21 -3.54 -44.04 -3.46
CA PHE A 21 -4.09 -45.30 -2.97
C PHE A 21 -5.61 -45.21 -3.07
N SER A 22 -6.09 -45.86 -4.11
CA SER A 22 -7.46 -46.28 -4.20
C SER A 22 -7.42 -47.76 -4.56
N ALA A 23 -8.14 -48.59 -3.90
CA ALA A 23 -8.62 -49.84 -4.45
C ALA A 23 -9.84 -50.35 -3.73
N CYS A 24 -10.88 -50.51 -4.51
CA CYS A 24 -11.87 -51.57 -4.59
C CYS A 24 -12.45 -52.24 -3.33
N ALA A 25 -13.75 -52.29 -3.31
CA ALA A 25 -14.49 -53.56 -3.03
C ALA A 25 -15.86 -53.51 -3.65
N ASP A 26 -16.16 -54.56 -4.39
CA ASP A 26 -17.40 -54.89 -5.09
C ASP A 26 -18.46 -55.50 -4.19
N GLU A 27 -19.75 -55.31 -4.64
CA GLU A 27 -20.87 -56.24 -4.71
C GLU A 27 -21.79 -56.45 -3.49
N PRO A 28 -23.05 -57.00 -3.71
CA PRO A 28 -23.74 -57.39 -4.93
C PRO A 28 -25.21 -56.91 -5.13
N VAL A 29 -25.65 -57.13 -6.33
CA VAL A 29 -26.98 -57.02 -6.95
C VAL A 29 -28.05 -57.89 -6.26
N ALA A 30 -29.29 -57.35 -6.13
CA ALA A 30 -30.49 -58.15 -6.07
C ALA A 30 -31.58 -57.61 -7.01
N THR A 31 -32.03 -58.43 -7.89
CA THR A 31 -33.03 -58.20 -8.95
C THR A 31 -34.43 -58.46 -8.47
N VAL A 32 -35.43 -57.76 -9.22
CA VAL A 32 -36.73 -58.28 -9.68
C VAL A 32 -37.96 -57.78 -8.90
N PRO A 33 -39.13 -57.56 -9.54
CA PRO A 33 -39.49 -57.33 -10.95
C PRO A 33 -40.42 -56.12 -11.24
N THR A 34 -40.52 -55.84 -12.51
CA THR A 34 -41.49 -55.05 -13.30
C THR A 34 -42.96 -55.09 -12.87
N ASP A 35 -43.63 -53.92 -12.91
CA ASP A 35 -44.86 -53.76 -13.66
C ASP A 35 -45.26 -52.30 -13.91
N GLY A 36 -45.72 -52.01 -15.15
CA GLY A 36 -46.77 -51.07 -15.51
C GLY A 36 -46.48 -49.59 -15.58
N GLY A 37 -45.96 -49.13 -16.69
CA GLY A 37 -46.43 -48.03 -17.49
C GLY A 37 -46.85 -46.70 -16.88
N THR A 38 -46.00 -45.68 -17.09
CA THR A 38 -46.39 -44.36 -17.64
C THR A 38 -45.10 -43.59 -17.87
N GLU A 39 -44.78 -43.20 -19.10
CA GLU A 39 -43.66 -42.31 -19.40
C GLU A 39 -43.84 -40.96 -18.66
N PRO A 40 -42.89 -40.52 -17.87
CA PRO A 40 -42.87 -39.12 -17.47
C PRO A 40 -42.32 -38.31 -18.64
N VAL A 41 -43.12 -37.37 -19.11
CA VAL A 41 -42.71 -36.27 -19.98
C VAL A 41 -41.48 -35.65 -19.31
N GLN A 42 -40.29 -35.83 -19.94
CA GLN A 42 -39.11 -35.04 -19.62
C GLN A 42 -39.42 -33.59 -19.96
N ALA A 43 -39.76 -32.82 -18.93
CA ALA A 43 -39.62 -31.38 -19.02
C ALA A 43 -38.11 -31.12 -19.19
N THR A 44 -37.71 -30.80 -20.40
CA THR A 44 -36.43 -30.13 -20.66
C THR A 44 -36.46 -28.80 -19.92
N GLU A 45 -35.92 -28.77 -18.70
CA GLU A 45 -35.48 -27.50 -18.13
C GLU A 45 -34.39 -26.99 -19.06
N GLU A 46 -34.76 -26.12 -19.99
CA GLU A 46 -33.82 -25.17 -20.60
C GLU A 46 -33.28 -24.35 -19.45
N SER A 47 -32.07 -24.69 -18.93
CA SER A 47 -31.32 -23.82 -18.09
C SER A 47 -30.93 -22.62 -18.96
N THR A 48 -31.77 -21.59 -18.97
CA THR A 48 -31.37 -20.26 -19.42
C THR A 48 -30.24 -19.82 -18.53
N GLN A 49 -29.00 -19.97 -19.00
CA GLN A 49 -27.86 -19.32 -18.38
C GLN A 49 -28.18 -17.82 -18.33
N ALA A 50 -28.22 -17.25 -17.14
CA ALA A 50 -28.43 -15.82 -16.96
C ALA A 50 -27.34 -15.08 -17.74
N GLU A 51 -27.74 -14.16 -18.61
CA GLU A 51 -26.82 -13.35 -19.41
C GLU A 51 -26.22 -12.23 -18.53
N PHE A 52 -24.91 -12.03 -18.63
CA PHE A 52 -24.25 -10.96 -17.87
C PHE A 52 -24.61 -9.58 -18.44
N VAL A 53 -25.26 -8.74 -17.64
CA VAL A 53 -25.66 -7.37 -18.00
C VAL A 53 -24.57 -6.38 -17.63
N ASP A 54 -24.17 -5.51 -18.56
CA ASP A 54 -23.24 -4.41 -18.28
C ASP A 54 -23.96 -3.20 -17.70
N TYR A 55 -24.17 -3.22 -16.39
CA TYR A 55 -24.85 -2.16 -15.65
C TYR A 55 -24.07 -0.85 -15.65
N ALA A 56 -22.73 -0.90 -15.68
CA ALA A 56 -21.90 0.30 -15.73
C ALA A 56 -22.08 1.10 -17.03
N ALA A 57 -22.40 0.41 -18.14
CA ALA A 57 -22.72 1.05 -19.41
C ALA A 57 -24.19 1.47 -19.52
N SER A 58 -25.09 0.89 -18.71
CA SER A 58 -26.53 1.19 -18.75
C SER A 58 -26.87 2.57 -18.17
N VAL A 59 -26.12 3.03 -17.16
CA VAL A 59 -26.30 4.38 -16.62
C VAL A 59 -25.60 5.43 -17.49
N LYS A 60 -26.17 6.63 -17.53
CA LYS A 60 -25.63 7.73 -18.35
C LYS A 60 -25.31 8.93 -17.48
N LEU A 61 -24.15 9.51 -17.71
CA LEU A 61 -23.77 10.80 -17.11
C LEU A 61 -24.63 11.91 -17.70
N ASP A 62 -25.45 12.54 -16.88
CA ASP A 62 -26.25 13.68 -17.27
C ASP A 62 -25.53 14.98 -16.88
N MET A 63 -24.86 15.60 -17.85
CA MET A 63 -24.15 16.87 -17.65
C MET A 63 -25.08 18.04 -17.37
N SER A 64 -26.38 17.92 -17.66
CA SER A 64 -27.38 18.97 -17.45
C SER A 64 -28.04 18.92 -16.06
N SER A 65 -27.84 17.82 -15.31
CA SER A 65 -28.39 17.70 -13.95
C SER A 65 -27.74 18.70 -12.98
N GLU A 66 -28.46 19.06 -11.92
CA GLU A 66 -28.03 20.05 -10.93
C GLU A 66 -26.91 19.54 -9.99
N THR A 67 -26.50 18.27 -10.08
CA THR A 67 -25.42 17.72 -9.25
C THR A 67 -24.09 18.40 -9.56
N ALA A 68 -23.25 18.59 -8.52
CA ALA A 68 -21.90 19.10 -8.73
C ALA A 68 -21.08 18.09 -9.53
N LYS A 69 -20.39 18.55 -10.56
CA LYS A 69 -19.54 17.77 -11.44
C LYS A 69 -18.23 18.49 -11.71
N GLN A 70 -17.15 17.73 -11.81
CA GLN A 70 -15.85 18.29 -12.15
C GLN A 70 -15.05 17.27 -12.98
N GLU A 71 -14.49 17.72 -14.08
CA GLU A 71 -13.48 16.96 -14.80
C GLU A 71 -12.16 17.06 -14.05
N VAL A 72 -11.48 15.90 -13.87
CA VAL A 72 -10.34 15.76 -12.96
C VAL A 72 -9.23 14.91 -13.55
N THR A 73 -8.05 14.98 -12.92
CA THR A 73 -6.95 14.03 -13.14
C THR A 73 -6.57 13.37 -11.83
N VAL A 74 -6.10 12.13 -11.91
CA VAL A 74 -5.70 11.38 -10.71
C VAL A 74 -4.46 12.00 -10.09
N LYS A 75 -4.51 12.26 -8.78
CA LYS A 75 -3.35 12.60 -7.96
C LYS A 75 -2.74 11.36 -7.32
N MET A 76 -3.59 10.51 -6.70
CA MET A 76 -3.13 9.35 -5.95
C MET A 76 -4.25 8.32 -5.82
N PHE A 77 -3.93 7.06 -6.06
CA PHE A 77 -4.78 5.93 -5.71
C PHE A 77 -4.56 5.56 -4.24
N ILE A 78 -5.63 5.34 -3.49
CA ILE A 78 -5.56 4.92 -2.08
C ILE A 78 -5.94 3.45 -1.97
N ASP A 79 -7.17 3.10 -2.41
CA ASP A 79 -7.69 1.74 -2.46
C ASP A 79 -8.76 1.59 -3.55
N GLY A 80 -9.57 0.54 -3.50
CA GLY A 80 -10.55 0.25 -4.55
C GLY A 80 -11.68 1.27 -4.65
N ASP A 81 -12.02 1.99 -3.58
CA ASP A 81 -13.12 2.95 -3.52
C ASP A 81 -12.72 4.35 -3.02
N THR A 82 -11.43 4.63 -3.00
CA THR A 82 -10.90 5.92 -2.58
C THR A 82 -9.76 6.36 -3.50
N THR A 83 -9.92 7.53 -4.14
CA THR A 83 -8.92 8.14 -5.01
C THR A 83 -8.84 9.64 -4.74
N HIS A 84 -7.64 10.20 -4.69
CA HIS A 84 -7.43 11.64 -4.65
C HIS A 84 -7.29 12.20 -6.05
N PHE A 85 -7.98 13.29 -6.33
CA PHE A 85 -7.97 13.95 -7.64
C PHE A 85 -7.46 15.38 -7.53
N TYR A 86 -6.78 15.87 -8.57
CA TYR A 86 -6.55 17.28 -8.77
C TYR A 86 -7.83 17.95 -9.25
N VAL A 87 -8.20 19.03 -8.61
CA VAL A 87 -9.37 19.86 -8.94
C VAL A 87 -8.97 21.35 -8.97
N PRO A 88 -9.73 22.23 -9.66
CA PRO A 88 -9.53 23.66 -9.56
C PRO A 88 -9.68 24.17 -8.11
N THR A 89 -8.95 25.21 -7.74
CA THR A 89 -9.06 25.84 -6.41
C THR A 89 -10.44 26.45 -6.12
N SER A 90 -11.25 26.68 -7.14
CA SER A 90 -12.66 27.04 -6.99
C SER A 90 -13.55 25.90 -6.49
N VAL A 91 -13.08 24.63 -6.60
CA VAL A 91 -13.77 23.43 -6.11
C VAL A 91 -13.28 23.07 -4.72
N MET A 92 -11.96 22.99 -4.54
CA MET A 92 -11.29 22.77 -3.24
C MET A 92 -10.12 23.75 -3.14
N GLU A 93 -10.03 24.50 -2.07
CA GLU A 93 -9.05 25.56 -1.85
C GLU A 93 -7.60 25.06 -2.03
N ASN A 94 -7.34 23.81 -1.60
CA ASN A 94 -6.02 23.15 -1.72
C ASN A 94 -5.79 22.46 -3.08
N GLY A 95 -6.72 22.59 -4.03
CA GLY A 95 -6.62 21.98 -5.36
C GLY A 95 -6.73 20.46 -5.38
N VAL A 96 -7.17 19.81 -4.28
CA VAL A 96 -7.28 18.36 -4.16
C VAL A 96 -8.61 17.96 -3.56
N LEU A 97 -9.33 17.07 -4.25
CA LEU A 97 -10.52 16.43 -3.72
C LEU A 97 -10.22 14.96 -3.42
N LYS A 98 -10.42 14.55 -2.18
CA LYS A 98 -10.31 13.16 -1.73
C LYS A 98 -11.67 12.50 -1.95
N ALA A 99 -11.82 11.74 -3.03
CA ALA A 99 -13.06 11.08 -3.36
C ALA A 99 -13.21 9.75 -2.63
N ARG A 100 -14.30 9.58 -1.89
CA ARG A 100 -14.83 8.31 -1.42
C ARG A 100 -15.98 7.92 -2.33
N TYR A 101 -15.91 6.73 -2.92
CA TYR A 101 -16.90 6.31 -3.90
C TYR A 101 -18.22 5.99 -3.23
N VAL A 102 -19.28 6.66 -3.65
CA VAL A 102 -20.62 6.49 -3.08
C VAL A 102 -21.21 5.13 -3.45
N ALA A 103 -22.11 4.60 -2.63
CA ALA A 103 -22.83 3.35 -2.80
C ALA A 103 -22.03 2.05 -2.66
N ILE A 104 -20.73 2.11 -2.51
CA ILE A 104 -19.85 0.93 -2.45
C ILE A 104 -18.94 0.94 -1.22
N ASN A 105 -18.46 -0.25 -0.85
CA ASN A 105 -17.34 -0.43 0.07
C ASN A 105 -16.50 -1.61 -0.43
N THR A 106 -15.30 -1.31 -0.91
CA THR A 106 -14.33 -2.35 -1.28
C THR A 106 -13.64 -2.90 -0.03
N PRO A 107 -13.12 -4.13 -0.06
CA PRO A 107 -12.18 -4.58 0.96
C PRO A 107 -10.94 -3.71 0.97
N GLU A 108 -10.37 -3.51 2.17
CA GLU A 108 -9.19 -2.65 2.36
C GLU A 108 -7.95 -3.24 1.68
N SER A 109 -7.18 -2.39 1.00
CA SER A 109 -5.91 -2.75 0.37
C SER A 109 -4.71 -2.08 1.02
N THR A 110 -4.93 -1.14 1.94
CA THR A 110 -3.91 -0.37 2.65
C THR A 110 -4.14 -0.43 4.16
N GLY A 111 -3.07 -0.41 4.94
CA GLY A 111 -3.13 -0.56 6.40
C GLY A 111 -3.50 -1.99 6.79
N LYS A 112 -4.79 -2.31 6.95
CA LYS A 112 -5.29 -3.67 7.06
C LYS A 112 -5.59 -4.22 5.66
N ILE A 113 -4.90 -5.29 5.26
CA ILE A 113 -5.16 -5.92 3.96
C ILE A 113 -6.27 -6.96 4.13
N GLU A 114 -7.32 -6.85 3.32
CA GLU A 114 -8.44 -7.78 3.30
C GLU A 114 -8.49 -8.59 2.00
N GLU A 115 -9.12 -9.77 2.05
CA GLU A 115 -9.35 -10.59 0.85
C GLU A 115 -10.01 -9.77 -0.26
N TYR A 116 -9.54 -9.91 -1.49
CA TYR A 116 -9.96 -9.13 -2.66
C TYR A 116 -9.65 -7.62 -2.63
N GLY A 117 -9.05 -7.07 -1.55
CA GLY A 117 -8.70 -5.65 -1.45
C GLY A 117 -7.70 -5.21 -2.51
N LYS A 118 -6.62 -5.98 -2.68
CA LYS A 118 -5.64 -5.72 -3.74
C LYS A 118 -6.26 -5.77 -5.14
N LYS A 119 -7.16 -6.73 -5.38
CA LYS A 119 -7.84 -6.89 -6.67
C LYS A 119 -8.77 -5.72 -6.96
N ALA A 120 -9.51 -5.24 -5.96
CA ALA A 120 -10.36 -4.06 -6.08
C ALA A 120 -9.56 -2.80 -6.36
N SER A 121 -8.45 -2.59 -5.63
CA SER A 121 -7.54 -1.47 -5.84
C SER A 121 -6.88 -1.49 -7.22
N ALA A 122 -6.38 -2.67 -7.65
CA ALA A 122 -5.80 -2.85 -8.98
C ALA A 122 -6.80 -2.57 -10.11
N PHE A 123 -8.06 -3.00 -9.94
CA PHE A 123 -9.14 -2.74 -10.89
C PHE A 123 -9.41 -1.24 -11.05
N THR A 124 -9.56 -0.51 -9.96
CA THR A 124 -9.75 0.95 -9.97
C THR A 124 -8.56 1.64 -10.64
N LYS A 125 -7.34 1.25 -10.29
CA LYS A 125 -6.11 1.81 -10.87
C LYS A 125 -6.03 1.54 -12.37
N GLU A 126 -6.33 0.34 -12.83
CA GLU A 126 -6.37 -0.02 -14.26
C GLU A 126 -7.33 0.88 -15.04
N LYS A 127 -8.60 0.97 -14.58
CA LYS A 127 -9.64 1.75 -15.28
C LYS A 127 -9.31 3.23 -15.37
N LEU A 128 -8.91 3.84 -14.25
CA LEU A 128 -8.62 5.28 -14.23
C LEU A 128 -7.28 5.63 -14.89
N SER A 129 -6.29 4.72 -14.91
CA SER A 129 -5.03 4.94 -15.63
C SER A 129 -5.19 4.86 -17.14
N ALA A 130 -6.15 4.07 -17.63
CA ALA A 130 -6.47 3.96 -19.06
C ALA A 130 -7.47 5.06 -19.52
N ALA A 131 -8.00 5.86 -18.60
CA ALA A 131 -9.01 6.87 -18.91
C ALA A 131 -8.42 8.05 -19.69
N THR A 132 -9.12 8.50 -20.73
CA THR A 132 -8.84 9.74 -21.47
C THR A 132 -9.56 10.94 -20.87
N SER A 133 -10.61 10.72 -20.10
CA SER A 133 -11.33 11.73 -19.32
C SER A 133 -11.97 11.08 -18.09
N ILE A 134 -11.91 11.80 -16.96
CA ILE A 134 -12.52 11.39 -15.69
C ILE A 134 -13.39 12.55 -15.19
N ILE A 135 -14.64 12.24 -14.82
CA ILE A 135 -15.55 13.20 -14.18
C ILE A 135 -15.96 12.63 -12.83
N ILE A 136 -15.84 13.43 -11.79
CA ILE A 136 -16.45 13.16 -10.48
C ILE A 136 -17.79 13.87 -10.38
N GLU A 137 -18.80 13.19 -9.82
CA GLU A 137 -20.14 13.73 -9.63
C GLU A 137 -20.56 13.53 -8.18
N SER A 138 -21.08 14.58 -7.53
CA SER A 138 -21.68 14.50 -6.20
C SER A 138 -23.14 14.04 -6.28
N GLU A 139 -23.73 13.66 -5.14
CA GLU A 139 -25.17 13.34 -5.02
C GLU A 139 -26.07 14.59 -5.12
N THR A 140 -25.53 15.79 -4.85
CA THR A 140 -26.25 17.06 -4.80
C THR A 140 -25.53 18.15 -5.60
N SER A 141 -26.06 19.36 -5.58
CA SER A 141 -25.43 20.56 -6.20
C SER A 141 -24.14 21.02 -5.48
N GLY A 142 -23.82 20.47 -4.32
CA GLY A 142 -22.59 20.71 -3.57
C GLY A 142 -21.78 19.43 -3.36
N TRP A 143 -20.55 19.57 -2.89
CA TRP A 143 -19.69 18.43 -2.53
C TRP A 143 -20.04 17.96 -1.12
N ASN A 144 -20.50 16.72 -0.98
CA ASN A 144 -20.94 16.12 0.28
C ASN A 144 -19.78 15.38 0.95
N ALA A 145 -19.36 15.85 2.11
CA ALA A 145 -18.36 15.16 2.91
C ALA A 145 -18.90 13.81 3.44
N ASP A 146 -18.01 12.84 3.59
CA ASP A 146 -18.30 11.59 4.30
C ASP A 146 -18.30 11.80 5.84
N SER A 147 -18.52 10.74 6.60
CA SER A 147 -18.56 10.81 8.07
C SER A 147 -17.23 11.21 8.73
N THR A 148 -16.11 11.17 8.02
CA THR A 148 -14.80 11.63 8.51
C THR A 148 -14.63 13.14 8.37
N GLY A 149 -15.41 13.76 7.48
CA GLY A 149 -15.32 15.19 7.16
C GLY A 149 -14.18 15.57 6.23
N ASP A 150 -13.31 14.62 5.85
CA ASP A 150 -12.09 14.88 5.07
C ASP A 150 -12.16 14.31 3.63
N ARG A 151 -13.11 13.45 3.36
CA ARG A 151 -13.36 12.87 2.03
C ARG A 151 -14.76 13.23 1.55
N TYR A 152 -14.94 13.27 0.23
CA TYR A 152 -16.18 13.64 -0.43
C TYR A 152 -16.79 12.47 -1.16
N LEU A 153 -18.09 12.26 -0.99
CA LEU A 153 -18.86 11.18 -1.61
C LEU A 153 -19.05 11.46 -3.10
N CYS A 154 -18.51 10.61 -3.97
CA CYS A 154 -18.49 10.82 -5.41
C CYS A 154 -18.90 9.57 -6.19
N TRP A 155 -19.65 9.77 -7.28
CA TRP A 155 -19.72 8.88 -8.41
C TRP A 155 -18.55 9.20 -9.34
N ILE A 156 -17.87 8.15 -9.82
CA ILE A 156 -16.71 8.29 -10.70
C ILE A 156 -17.11 7.83 -12.09
N TRP A 157 -16.96 8.73 -13.03
CA TRP A 157 -17.24 8.50 -14.43
C TRP A 157 -15.92 8.57 -15.21
N TYR A 158 -15.70 7.60 -16.08
CA TYR A 158 -14.52 7.59 -16.92
C TYR A 158 -14.86 7.15 -18.35
N LYS A 159 -14.06 7.58 -19.30
CA LYS A 159 -14.09 7.06 -20.68
C LYS A 159 -12.67 6.78 -21.15
N THR A 160 -12.53 5.80 -22.03
CA THR A 160 -11.26 5.41 -22.66
C THR A 160 -11.19 5.92 -24.11
N ALA A 161 -10.04 5.73 -24.76
CA ALA A 161 -9.88 6.12 -26.17
C ALA A 161 -10.81 5.36 -27.14
N ASP A 162 -11.28 4.18 -26.75
CA ASP A 162 -12.11 3.30 -27.57
C ASP A 162 -13.60 3.64 -27.52
N SER A 163 -14.01 4.59 -26.67
CA SER A 163 -15.42 4.94 -26.47
C SER A 163 -15.63 6.40 -26.08
N ASP A 164 -16.58 7.05 -26.74
CA ASP A 164 -17.05 8.40 -26.35
C ASP A 164 -18.04 8.36 -25.18
N GLN A 165 -18.48 7.18 -24.74
CA GLN A 165 -19.44 7.01 -23.67
C GLN A 165 -18.72 6.91 -22.32
N TYR A 166 -19.19 7.67 -21.34
CA TYR A 166 -18.75 7.49 -19.96
C TYR A 166 -19.34 6.25 -19.33
N ARG A 167 -18.53 5.54 -18.57
CA ARG A 167 -18.90 4.40 -17.74
C ARG A 167 -18.85 4.82 -16.27
N ASN A 168 -19.76 4.27 -15.46
CA ASN A 168 -19.76 4.51 -14.02
C ASN A 168 -18.88 3.48 -13.31
N LEU A 169 -17.75 3.92 -12.77
CA LEU A 169 -16.78 3.04 -12.12
C LEU A 169 -17.34 2.41 -10.83
N ASN A 170 -18.13 3.13 -10.03
CA ASN A 170 -18.73 2.58 -8.81
C ASN A 170 -19.64 1.38 -9.15
N ILE A 171 -20.48 1.49 -10.18
CA ILE A 171 -21.34 0.39 -10.66
C ILE A 171 -20.48 -0.74 -11.24
N GLU A 172 -19.41 -0.41 -11.96
CA GLU A 172 -18.53 -1.42 -12.56
C GLU A 172 -17.78 -2.24 -11.52
N ILE A 173 -17.35 -1.63 -10.42
CA ILE A 173 -16.76 -2.34 -9.26
C ILE A 173 -17.79 -3.28 -8.64
N LEU A 174 -19.06 -2.85 -8.49
CA LEU A 174 -20.13 -3.68 -7.94
C LEU A 174 -20.47 -4.87 -8.84
N GLN A 175 -20.66 -4.65 -10.13
CA GLN A 175 -21.02 -5.73 -11.08
C GLN A 175 -19.92 -6.79 -11.23
N ASN A 176 -18.67 -6.41 -10.97
CA ASN A 176 -17.55 -7.34 -10.94
C ASN A 176 -17.35 -8.02 -9.56
N GLY A 177 -18.23 -7.76 -8.59
CA GLY A 177 -18.17 -8.36 -7.26
C GLY A 177 -16.92 -7.95 -6.45
N LEU A 178 -16.37 -6.77 -6.70
CA LEU A 178 -15.19 -6.24 -6.01
C LEU A 178 -15.53 -5.32 -4.83
N ALA A 179 -16.82 -5.14 -4.55
CA ALA A 179 -17.31 -4.38 -3.41
C ALA A 179 -18.61 -4.95 -2.86
N ILE A 180 -18.92 -4.58 -1.62
CA ILE A 180 -20.25 -4.73 -1.04
C ILE A 180 -21.04 -3.42 -1.19
N ALA A 181 -22.38 -3.50 -1.12
CA ALA A 181 -23.23 -2.33 -1.10
C ALA A 181 -23.04 -1.54 0.21
N ASN A 182 -22.95 -0.21 0.08
CA ASN A 182 -22.94 0.70 1.21
C ASN A 182 -23.94 1.84 0.97
N LYS A 183 -25.11 1.75 1.61
CA LYS A 183 -26.23 2.71 1.45
C LYS A 183 -26.68 2.87 -0.01
N SER A 184 -26.46 1.88 -0.85
CA SER A 184 -26.72 1.95 -2.30
C SER A 184 -28.17 2.28 -2.62
N GLY A 185 -29.15 1.71 -1.92
CA GLY A 185 -30.58 1.90 -2.20
C GLY A 185 -31.09 3.34 -2.02
N SER A 186 -30.36 4.20 -1.31
CA SER A 186 -30.72 5.62 -1.10
C SER A 186 -29.91 6.58 -1.98
N SER A 187 -29.05 6.08 -2.85
CA SER A 187 -28.20 6.88 -3.72
C SER A 187 -28.83 7.12 -5.10
N ARG A 188 -28.33 8.11 -5.84
CA ARG A 188 -28.85 8.54 -7.14
C ARG A 188 -28.99 7.38 -8.15
N TYR A 189 -28.03 6.48 -8.20
CA TYR A 189 -28.05 5.31 -9.09
C TYR A 189 -28.30 3.99 -8.32
N GLY A 190 -29.04 4.08 -7.21
CA GLY A 190 -29.21 3.00 -6.25
C GLY A 190 -29.87 1.75 -6.80
N GLU A 191 -30.87 1.87 -7.67
CA GLU A 191 -31.55 0.73 -8.31
C GLU A 191 -30.57 -0.06 -9.17
N VAL A 192 -29.74 0.64 -9.97
CA VAL A 192 -28.76 -0.01 -10.83
C VAL A 192 -27.61 -0.61 -10.00
N ALA A 193 -27.18 0.07 -8.93
CA ALA A 193 -26.20 -0.46 -8.01
C ALA A 193 -26.65 -1.74 -7.33
N GLN A 194 -27.93 -1.82 -6.93
CA GLN A 194 -28.51 -3.03 -6.34
C GLN A 194 -28.62 -4.17 -7.36
N ALA A 195 -29.01 -3.86 -8.60
CA ALA A 195 -29.06 -4.87 -9.68
C ALA A 195 -27.65 -5.40 -10.00
N ALA A 196 -26.65 -4.54 -10.07
CA ALA A 196 -25.25 -4.92 -10.29
C ALA A 196 -24.72 -5.87 -9.18
N ILE A 197 -25.02 -5.58 -7.92
CA ILE A 197 -24.67 -6.45 -6.79
C ILE A 197 -25.44 -7.78 -6.83
N ALA A 198 -26.73 -7.76 -7.15
CA ALA A 198 -27.51 -8.97 -7.26
C ALA A 198 -26.92 -9.91 -8.32
N GLN A 199 -26.55 -9.36 -9.47
CA GLN A 199 -25.86 -10.11 -10.52
C GLN A 199 -24.51 -10.66 -10.04
N ALA A 200 -23.68 -9.85 -9.37
CA ALA A 200 -22.38 -10.29 -8.85
C ALA A 200 -22.51 -11.47 -7.87
N ARG A 201 -23.57 -11.48 -7.06
CA ARG A 201 -23.90 -12.59 -6.15
C ARG A 201 -24.39 -13.83 -6.90
N GLU A 202 -25.24 -13.66 -7.89
CA GLU A 202 -25.76 -14.74 -8.73
C GLU A 202 -24.61 -15.45 -9.46
N PHE A 203 -23.72 -14.70 -10.08
CA PHE A 203 -22.53 -15.20 -10.75
C PHE A 203 -21.38 -15.58 -9.80
N LYS A 204 -21.54 -15.39 -8.49
CA LYS A 204 -20.53 -15.69 -7.46
C LYS A 204 -19.16 -15.07 -7.75
N LEU A 205 -19.14 -13.78 -8.06
CA LEU A 205 -17.92 -13.06 -8.42
C LEU A 205 -17.16 -12.55 -7.19
N ASN A 206 -15.86 -12.76 -7.18
CA ASN A 206 -14.90 -12.20 -6.22
C ASN A 206 -15.37 -12.25 -4.75
N VAL A 207 -15.65 -11.12 -4.07
CA VAL A 207 -16.10 -11.09 -2.65
C VAL A 207 -17.42 -11.86 -2.43
N HIS A 208 -18.19 -12.14 -3.47
CA HIS A 208 -19.44 -12.89 -3.42
C HIS A 208 -19.26 -14.37 -3.81
N SER A 209 -18.04 -14.81 -4.15
CA SER A 209 -17.76 -16.17 -4.63
C SER A 209 -17.90 -17.23 -3.53
N GLY A 210 -17.70 -16.85 -2.27
CA GLY A 210 -17.53 -17.77 -1.15
C GLY A 210 -16.22 -18.58 -1.21
N GLN A 211 -15.32 -18.22 -2.13
CA GLN A 211 -13.99 -18.83 -2.29
C GLN A 211 -12.93 -17.90 -1.70
N LYS A 212 -11.81 -18.50 -1.33
CA LYS A 212 -10.62 -17.73 -0.93
C LYS A 212 -10.09 -16.92 -2.10
N ASP A 213 -9.61 -15.72 -1.82
CA ASP A 213 -8.90 -14.91 -2.80
C ASP A 213 -7.54 -15.57 -3.10
N PRO A 214 -7.27 -15.94 -4.37
CA PRO A 214 -6.01 -16.58 -4.73
C PRO A 214 -4.78 -15.67 -4.56
N ASP A 215 -4.99 -14.34 -4.56
CA ASP A 215 -3.94 -13.34 -4.45
C ASP A 215 -3.72 -12.86 -2.99
N PHE A 216 -4.50 -13.40 -2.04
CA PHE A 216 -4.38 -13.08 -0.62
C PHE A 216 -3.52 -14.13 0.10
N TYR A 217 -2.60 -13.67 0.93
CA TYR A 217 -1.72 -14.57 1.69
C TYR A 217 -2.41 -15.07 2.97
N TYR A 218 -2.70 -16.37 3.03
CA TYR A 218 -3.34 -17.04 4.18
C TYR A 218 -2.34 -17.75 5.10
N GLY A 219 -1.05 -17.72 4.77
CA GLY A 219 -0.03 -18.43 5.53
C GLY A 219 0.31 -17.75 6.86
N GLU A 220 1.12 -18.45 7.65
CA GLU A 220 1.77 -17.86 8.82
C GLU A 220 2.85 -16.87 8.38
N ALA A 221 3.30 -16.01 9.32
CA ALA A 221 4.36 -15.07 9.00
C ALA A 221 5.66 -15.80 8.64
N VAL A 222 6.27 -15.40 7.53
CA VAL A 222 7.58 -15.92 7.12
C VAL A 222 8.64 -15.23 7.98
N GLU A 223 9.40 -16.00 8.75
CA GLU A 223 10.51 -15.48 9.57
C GLU A 223 11.71 -15.16 8.67
N LEU A 224 12.18 -13.92 8.74
CA LEU A 224 13.24 -13.39 7.88
C LEU A 224 14.17 -12.48 8.69
N THR A 225 15.43 -12.41 8.28
CA THR A 225 16.28 -11.27 8.60
C THR A 225 15.91 -10.06 7.76
N LEU A 226 16.26 -8.85 8.20
CA LEU A 226 16.05 -7.65 7.37
C LEU A 226 16.86 -7.70 6.07
N LYS A 227 18.03 -8.37 6.06
CA LYS A 227 18.81 -8.64 4.84
C LYS A 227 18.01 -9.49 3.84
N GLU A 228 17.49 -10.64 4.25
CA GLU A 228 16.69 -11.52 3.40
C GLU A 228 15.44 -10.82 2.87
N LEU A 229 14.76 -10.05 3.74
CA LEU A 229 13.59 -9.28 3.35
C LEU A 229 13.95 -8.22 2.29
N ARG A 230 15.02 -7.44 2.50
CA ARG A 230 15.42 -6.36 1.58
C ARG A 230 15.92 -6.85 0.23
N THR A 231 16.67 -7.95 0.21
CA THR A 231 17.20 -8.52 -1.03
C THR A 231 16.14 -9.19 -1.91
N ASN A 232 14.95 -9.49 -1.35
CA ASN A 232 13.86 -10.16 -2.07
C ASN A 232 12.50 -9.48 -1.84
N ILE A 233 12.48 -8.19 -1.56
CA ILE A 233 11.29 -7.47 -1.08
C ILE A 233 10.09 -7.59 -2.02
N GLU A 234 10.31 -7.61 -3.34
CA GLU A 234 9.25 -7.75 -4.34
C GLU A 234 8.54 -9.11 -4.24
N ALA A 235 9.29 -10.18 -3.95
CA ALA A 235 8.73 -11.52 -3.81
C ALA A 235 7.82 -11.66 -2.59
N TYR A 236 8.07 -10.86 -1.54
CA TYR A 236 7.25 -10.85 -0.33
C TYR A 236 6.06 -9.87 -0.40
N ASN A 237 5.89 -9.12 -1.48
CA ASN A 237 4.79 -8.16 -1.60
C ASN A 237 3.42 -8.82 -1.42
N GLY A 238 2.72 -8.44 -0.36
CA GLY A 238 1.44 -9.00 0.06
C GLY A 238 1.53 -10.19 1.00
N MET A 239 2.72 -10.68 1.27
CA MET A 239 2.92 -11.77 2.22
C MET A 239 3.06 -11.23 3.65
N LYS A 240 2.68 -12.06 4.61
CA LYS A 240 2.93 -11.79 6.02
C LYS A 240 4.35 -12.23 6.38
N VAL A 241 5.12 -11.33 6.98
CA VAL A 241 6.50 -11.57 7.38
C VAL A 241 6.70 -11.25 8.86
N ALA A 242 7.75 -11.83 9.45
CA ALA A 242 8.22 -11.47 10.77
C ALA A 242 9.75 -11.30 10.74
N PHE A 243 10.24 -10.26 11.44
CA PHE A 243 11.67 -9.95 11.54
C PHE A 243 11.97 -9.20 12.82
N ASN A 244 13.23 -9.28 13.25
CA ASN A 244 13.74 -8.56 14.42
C ASN A 244 14.55 -7.33 14.00
N GLY A 245 14.57 -6.31 14.86
CA GLY A 245 15.44 -5.14 14.70
C GLY A 245 15.21 -4.10 15.78
N VAL A 246 16.06 -3.09 15.79
CA VAL A 246 15.97 -1.96 16.71
C VAL A 246 15.15 -0.84 16.09
N VAL A 247 14.22 -0.26 16.82
CA VAL A 247 13.48 0.93 16.39
C VAL A 247 14.44 2.13 16.42
N ALA A 248 14.85 2.57 15.22
CA ALA A 248 15.78 3.69 15.06
C ALA A 248 15.08 5.05 15.13
N MET A 249 13.83 5.13 14.67
CA MET A 249 13.04 6.36 14.66
C MET A 249 11.54 6.04 14.71
N ASN A 250 10.76 6.91 15.37
CA ASN A 250 9.30 6.91 15.34
C ASN A 250 8.81 8.28 14.86
N ASP A 251 8.04 8.31 13.79
CA ASP A 251 7.47 9.52 13.18
C ASP A 251 5.97 9.32 12.97
N SER A 252 5.18 9.84 13.91
CA SER A 252 3.71 9.75 13.87
C SER A 252 3.19 8.30 13.81
N ASN A 253 2.79 7.82 12.65
CA ASN A 253 2.20 6.49 12.42
C ASN A 253 3.19 5.50 11.79
N THR A 254 4.47 5.87 11.75
CA THR A 254 5.53 5.12 11.07
C THR A 254 6.73 4.97 11.98
N VAL A 255 7.30 3.78 12.03
CA VAL A 255 8.61 3.55 12.64
C VAL A 255 9.58 3.02 11.61
N TYR A 256 10.85 3.29 11.85
CA TYR A 256 11.98 2.79 11.08
C TYR A 256 12.71 1.79 11.94
N VAL A 257 12.78 0.55 11.47
CA VAL A 257 13.39 -0.57 12.19
C VAL A 257 14.64 -0.99 11.44
N GLU A 258 15.75 -1.17 12.15
CA GLU A 258 17.02 -1.55 11.55
C GLU A 258 17.66 -2.75 12.24
N ALA A 259 18.44 -3.53 11.48
CA ALA A 259 19.26 -4.60 11.99
C ALA A 259 20.61 -4.65 11.28
N TYR A 260 21.66 -4.94 12.04
CA TYR A 260 23.01 -5.14 11.52
C TYR A 260 23.20 -6.57 10.99
N ASP A 261 23.83 -6.69 9.85
CA ASP A 261 24.28 -7.95 9.29
C ASP A 261 25.82 -7.99 9.25
N ALA A 262 26.41 -8.95 9.97
CA ALA A 262 27.86 -9.05 10.12
C ALA A 262 28.56 -9.58 8.86
N GLU A 263 27.86 -10.28 7.96
CA GLU A 263 28.44 -10.81 6.74
C GLU A 263 28.68 -9.68 5.72
N THR A 264 27.78 -8.72 5.65
CA THR A 264 27.87 -7.58 4.72
C THR A 264 28.41 -6.31 5.38
N ASP A 265 28.62 -6.34 6.70
CA ASP A 265 29.07 -5.19 7.51
C ASP A 265 28.20 -3.94 7.29
N MET A 266 26.85 -4.14 7.25
CA MET A 266 25.94 -3.02 7.04
C MET A 266 24.62 -3.18 7.81
N TYR A 267 23.90 -2.07 7.94
CA TYR A 267 22.56 -2.03 8.49
C TYR A 267 21.51 -2.08 7.37
N TYR A 268 20.52 -2.94 7.55
CA TYR A 268 19.33 -3.05 6.72
C TYR A 268 18.15 -2.40 7.44
N GLY A 269 17.36 -1.63 6.75
CA GLY A 269 16.22 -0.95 7.33
C GLY A 269 14.89 -1.36 6.72
N MET A 270 13.81 -1.17 7.50
CA MET A 270 12.45 -1.32 7.03
C MET A 270 11.54 -0.26 7.61
N THR A 271 10.77 0.38 6.73
CA THR A 271 9.65 1.25 7.13
C THR A 271 8.50 0.37 7.59
N VAL A 272 7.99 0.63 8.79
CA VAL A 272 6.84 -0.06 9.38
C VAL A 272 5.73 0.95 9.64
N TYR A 273 4.65 0.86 8.87
CA TYR A 273 3.47 1.70 9.01
C TYR A 273 2.43 1.03 9.89
N TYR A 274 2.19 1.57 11.09
CA TYR A 274 1.22 1.01 12.03
C TYR A 274 -0.15 1.72 12.01
N GLY A 275 -0.26 2.84 11.30
CA GLY A 275 -1.52 3.55 11.13
C GLY A 275 -2.18 3.92 12.46
N PHE A 276 -3.46 3.58 12.59
CA PHE A 276 -4.27 3.78 13.80
C PHE A 276 -4.63 2.46 14.48
N ASN A 277 -4.02 1.35 14.08
CA ASN A 277 -4.40 0.01 14.53
C ASN A 277 -3.84 -0.36 15.91
N LEU A 278 -2.80 0.35 16.37
CA LEU A 278 -2.16 0.12 17.65
C LEU A 278 -2.54 1.20 18.67
N SER A 279 -2.68 0.79 19.93
CA SER A 279 -2.91 1.68 21.06
C SER A 279 -2.27 1.12 22.33
N GLY A 280 -2.07 1.98 23.35
CA GLY A 280 -1.56 1.56 24.64
C GLY A 280 -0.27 0.75 24.54
N ALA A 281 -0.26 -0.45 25.14
CA ALA A 281 0.92 -1.33 25.17
C ALA A 281 1.49 -1.70 23.80
N GLY A 282 0.65 -1.73 22.74
CA GLY A 282 1.13 -1.96 21.39
C GLY A 282 1.99 -0.82 20.87
N LEU A 283 1.65 0.43 21.20
CA LEU A 283 2.47 1.60 20.84
C LEU A 283 3.78 1.66 21.63
N GLU A 284 3.75 1.26 22.91
CA GLU A 284 4.95 1.26 23.77
C GLU A 284 6.03 0.30 23.27
N ILE A 285 5.63 -0.78 22.55
CA ILE A 285 6.58 -1.69 21.90
C ILE A 285 7.44 -0.94 20.89
N LEU A 286 6.87 0.02 20.17
CA LEU A 286 7.52 0.75 19.06
C LEU A 286 8.29 2.01 19.53
N ASN A 287 8.67 2.09 20.79
CA ASN A 287 9.53 3.17 21.25
C ASN A 287 10.96 3.05 20.69
N VAL A 288 11.53 4.20 20.33
CA VAL A 288 12.93 4.27 19.86
C VAL A 288 13.88 3.62 20.89
N GLY A 289 14.80 2.79 20.41
CA GLY A 289 15.73 2.03 21.23
C GLY A 289 15.18 0.71 21.76
N ASN A 290 13.94 0.36 21.47
CA ASN A 290 13.47 -1.01 21.68
C ASN A 290 13.97 -1.91 20.55
N GLU A 291 14.49 -3.08 20.89
CA GLU A 291 14.59 -4.19 19.95
C GLU A 291 13.23 -4.88 19.89
N VAL A 292 12.72 -5.08 18.69
CA VAL A 292 11.36 -5.55 18.48
C VAL A 292 11.32 -6.71 17.49
N ARG A 293 10.35 -7.61 17.67
CA ARG A 293 9.89 -8.49 16.61
C ARG A 293 8.67 -7.87 15.97
N ILE A 294 8.80 -7.50 14.71
CA ILE A 294 7.72 -7.00 13.88
C ILE A 294 7.03 -8.16 13.18
N VAL A 295 5.71 -8.15 13.18
CA VAL A 295 4.87 -9.09 12.40
C VAL A 295 3.87 -8.25 11.64
N GLY A 296 3.88 -8.36 10.31
CA GLY A 296 2.99 -7.58 9.44
C GLY A 296 3.08 -8.00 7.99
N SER A 297 2.33 -7.34 7.13
CA SER A 297 2.27 -7.64 5.69
C SER A 297 3.14 -6.67 4.89
N VAL A 298 3.97 -7.19 4.00
CA VAL A 298 4.74 -6.38 3.06
C VAL A 298 3.80 -5.75 2.05
N GLN A 299 3.96 -4.46 1.82
CA GLN A 299 3.11 -3.69 0.95
C GLN A 299 3.93 -2.67 0.14
N TYR A 300 3.75 -2.66 -1.19
CA TYR A 300 4.27 -1.57 -2.00
C TYR A 300 3.42 -0.31 -1.78
N TYR A 301 4.08 0.78 -1.39
CA TYR A 301 3.46 2.09 -1.19
C TYR A 301 3.67 2.95 -2.44
N ASP A 302 2.67 3.00 -3.32
CA ASP A 302 2.73 3.67 -4.62
C ASP A 302 3.15 5.16 -4.52
N ALA A 303 2.63 5.87 -3.53
CA ALA A 303 2.92 7.31 -3.37
C ALA A 303 4.37 7.60 -2.96
N GLY A 304 5.02 6.67 -2.26
CA GLY A 304 6.43 6.75 -1.86
C GLY A 304 7.36 6.04 -2.83
N GLY A 305 6.85 5.20 -3.71
CA GLY A 305 7.66 4.38 -4.62
C GLY A 305 8.51 3.34 -3.90
N THR A 306 8.12 2.92 -2.68
CA THR A 306 8.90 2.04 -1.81
C THR A 306 8.02 0.98 -1.16
N TYR A 307 8.66 -0.04 -0.58
CA TYR A 307 7.96 -1.04 0.23
C TYR A 307 7.94 -0.64 1.71
N GLN A 308 6.87 -1.00 2.37
CA GLN A 308 6.70 -0.89 3.83
C GLN A 308 6.07 -2.16 4.37
N VAL A 309 6.16 -2.37 5.70
CA VAL A 309 5.40 -3.40 6.41
C VAL A 309 4.25 -2.71 7.13
N SER A 310 3.04 -3.24 6.98
CA SER A 310 1.81 -2.74 7.60
C SER A 310 0.98 -3.88 8.17
N ASP A 311 -0.26 -3.63 8.57
CA ASP A 311 -1.15 -4.63 9.16
C ASP A 311 -0.61 -5.24 10.45
N LEU A 312 -0.02 -4.39 11.31
CA LEU A 312 0.49 -4.79 12.61
C LEU A 312 -0.66 -5.04 13.59
N ASN A 313 -0.46 -6.02 14.48
CA ASN A 313 -1.44 -6.37 15.49
C ASN A 313 -0.78 -6.55 16.86
N TYR A 314 -1.50 -6.18 17.92
CA TYR A 314 -1.15 -6.49 19.30
C TYR A 314 -2.40 -6.77 20.13
N ARG A 315 -2.51 -8.00 20.63
CA ARG A 315 -3.63 -8.45 21.46
C ARG A 315 -3.18 -8.50 22.91
N VAL A 316 -3.55 -7.51 23.71
CA VAL A 316 -3.21 -7.42 25.14
C VAL A 316 -3.62 -8.66 25.93
N MET A 317 -4.76 -9.27 25.60
CA MET A 317 -5.29 -10.46 26.27
C MET A 317 -4.56 -11.77 25.86
N LYS A 318 -3.70 -11.72 24.86
CA LYS A 318 -2.90 -12.84 24.34
C LYS A 318 -1.51 -12.33 23.95
N PRO A 319 -0.68 -11.89 24.89
CA PRO A 319 0.60 -11.26 24.61
C PRO A 319 1.57 -12.21 23.86
N ASP A 320 1.48 -13.52 24.13
CA ASP A 320 2.32 -14.55 23.50
C ASP A 320 1.79 -15.02 22.13
N ASP A 321 0.77 -14.37 21.57
CA ASP A 321 0.27 -14.69 20.24
C ASP A 321 1.38 -14.43 19.20
N PRO A 322 1.79 -15.43 18.38
CA PRO A 322 2.86 -15.26 17.39
C PRO A 322 2.53 -14.24 16.29
N GLY A 323 1.27 -13.87 16.14
CA GLY A 323 0.83 -12.80 15.25
C GLY A 323 0.97 -11.39 15.84
N ASN A 324 1.35 -11.27 17.12
CA ASN A 324 1.61 -9.97 17.75
C ASN A 324 3.02 -9.46 17.40
N ILE A 325 3.15 -8.12 17.36
CA ILE A 325 4.46 -7.49 17.54
C ILE A 325 4.92 -7.68 19.00
N GLN A 326 6.22 -7.77 19.23
CA GLN A 326 6.79 -8.03 20.56
C GLN A 326 7.98 -7.12 20.82
N LYS A 327 8.15 -6.68 22.08
CA LYS A 327 9.39 -6.05 22.57
C LYS A 327 10.32 -7.17 23.05
N LEU A 328 11.52 -7.24 22.49
CA LEU A 328 12.55 -8.22 22.83
C LEU A 328 13.51 -7.67 23.90
N SER A 329 13.95 -6.42 23.73
CA SER A 329 14.79 -5.70 24.70
C SER A 329 14.53 -4.21 24.63
N GLU A 330 15.14 -3.43 25.52
CA GLU A 330 15.08 -1.97 25.55
C GLU A 330 16.45 -1.37 25.88
N GLY A 331 16.61 -0.06 25.69
CA GLY A 331 17.86 0.66 25.97
C GLY A 331 18.92 0.50 24.89
N ASN A 332 18.56 0.03 23.70
CA ASN A 332 19.44 0.03 22.55
C ASN A 332 19.53 1.44 21.96
N GLU A 333 20.64 1.77 21.33
CA GLU A 333 20.81 3.02 20.60
C GLU A 333 20.72 2.77 19.10
N PRO A 334 20.05 3.64 18.32
CA PRO A 334 20.14 3.62 16.85
C PRO A 334 21.60 3.76 16.41
N ALA A 335 21.98 2.98 15.40
CA ALA A 335 23.39 2.77 15.08
C ALA A 335 24.09 4.00 14.49
N TYR A 336 23.41 4.74 13.62
CA TYR A 336 23.96 5.88 12.87
C TYR A 336 25.38 5.62 12.30
N PRO A 337 25.64 4.52 11.59
CA PRO A 337 26.93 4.28 10.97
C PRO A 337 27.29 5.45 10.05
N GLN A 338 28.61 5.77 10.00
CA GLN A 338 29.07 6.83 9.11
C GLN A 338 29.12 6.29 7.65
N VAL A 339 28.40 6.96 6.76
CA VAL A 339 28.32 6.60 5.33
C VAL A 339 28.68 7.82 4.50
N SER A 340 29.47 7.64 3.43
CA SER A 340 29.76 8.72 2.48
C SER A 340 28.59 8.96 1.53
N ALA A 341 28.50 10.17 0.96
CA ALA A 341 27.48 10.48 -0.04
C ALA A 341 27.63 9.59 -1.30
N ASP A 342 28.87 9.30 -1.69
CA ASP A 342 29.15 8.41 -2.83
C ASP A 342 28.71 6.98 -2.56
N THR A 343 28.99 6.43 -1.37
CA THR A 343 28.51 5.11 -0.97
C THR A 343 26.98 5.04 -0.99
N LEU A 344 26.31 6.03 -0.43
CA LEU A 344 24.84 6.04 -0.37
C LEU A 344 24.19 6.09 -1.75
N LEU A 345 24.75 6.91 -2.68
CA LEU A 345 24.12 7.18 -3.97
C LEU A 345 24.59 6.24 -5.08
N ASN A 346 25.86 5.81 -5.06
CA ASN A 346 26.51 5.09 -6.14
C ASN A 346 27.11 3.73 -5.69
N GLY A 347 27.18 3.48 -4.38
CA GLY A 347 27.73 2.24 -3.84
C GLY A 347 26.92 1.01 -4.28
N MET A 348 27.65 -0.10 -4.53
CA MET A 348 27.07 -1.38 -4.88
C MET A 348 27.51 -2.43 -3.86
N VAL A 349 26.61 -3.33 -3.52
CA VAL A 349 26.84 -4.49 -2.63
C VAL A 349 26.64 -5.75 -3.44
N THR A 350 27.64 -6.61 -3.46
CA THR A 350 27.61 -7.87 -4.23
C THR A 350 27.37 -9.04 -3.27
N PHE A 351 26.34 -9.81 -3.53
CA PHE A 351 26.06 -11.08 -2.84
C PHE A 351 26.53 -12.23 -3.72
N VAL A 352 27.29 -13.15 -3.15
CA VAL A 352 27.77 -14.34 -3.83
C VAL A 352 27.13 -15.56 -3.18
N SER A 353 26.47 -16.39 -3.98
CA SER A 353 25.91 -17.68 -3.56
C SER A 353 26.35 -18.79 -4.52
N GLU A 354 26.03 -20.04 -4.20
CA GLU A 354 26.28 -21.18 -5.09
C GLU A 354 25.55 -21.06 -6.44
N GLU A 355 24.45 -20.30 -6.49
CA GLU A 355 23.62 -20.10 -7.67
C GLU A 355 24.10 -18.90 -8.55
N GLY A 356 25.06 -18.10 -8.07
CA GLY A 356 25.60 -16.96 -8.78
C GLY A 356 25.82 -15.72 -7.91
N SER A 357 26.00 -14.58 -8.55
CA SER A 357 26.14 -13.29 -7.86
C SER A 357 24.99 -12.34 -8.23
N ALA A 358 24.52 -11.59 -7.24
CA ALA A 358 23.55 -10.50 -7.41
C ALA A 358 24.17 -9.20 -6.88
N GLU A 359 23.91 -8.09 -7.56
CA GLU A 359 24.36 -6.75 -7.15
C GLU A 359 23.16 -5.87 -6.83
N PHE A 360 23.23 -5.15 -5.71
CA PHE A 360 22.22 -4.22 -5.23
C PHE A 360 22.86 -2.85 -4.98
N ALA A 361 22.10 -1.78 -5.20
CA ALA A 361 22.52 -0.45 -4.77
C ALA A 361 22.58 -0.39 -3.24
N TYR A 362 23.65 0.19 -2.69
CA TYR A 362 23.77 0.35 -1.23
C TYR A 362 22.56 1.09 -0.63
N GLY A 363 22.15 2.21 -1.27
CA GLY A 363 21.00 2.99 -0.82
C GLY A 363 19.68 2.20 -0.81
N GLU A 364 19.51 1.23 -1.70
CA GLU A 364 18.35 0.34 -1.72
C GLU A 364 18.32 -0.57 -0.49
N LEU A 365 19.44 -1.18 -0.16
CA LEU A 365 19.56 -2.08 0.99
C LEU A 365 19.50 -1.34 2.32
N ALA A 366 20.12 -0.15 2.40
CA ALA A 366 20.14 0.71 3.57
C ALA A 366 18.85 1.56 3.75
N LEU A 367 17.92 1.52 2.80
CA LEU A 367 16.68 2.30 2.88
C LEU A 367 15.95 2.03 4.19
N SER A 368 15.56 3.09 4.90
CA SER A 368 14.91 3.05 6.21
C SER A 368 15.84 2.70 7.39
N SER A 369 17.14 2.52 7.21
CA SER A 369 18.10 2.42 8.31
C SER A 369 18.64 3.81 8.70
N SER A 370 19.21 3.90 9.90
CA SER A 370 19.88 5.10 10.38
C SER A 370 21.29 5.23 9.79
N ILE A 371 21.70 6.46 9.46
CA ILE A 371 23.07 6.78 9.03
C ILE A 371 23.53 8.11 9.63
N SER A 372 24.84 8.32 9.64
CA SER A 372 25.46 9.63 9.84
C SER A 372 26.32 10.02 8.64
N MET A 373 26.39 11.32 8.36
CA MET A 373 27.23 11.89 7.31
C MET A 373 27.81 13.22 7.79
N ASN A 374 29.12 13.37 7.65
CA ASN A 374 29.86 14.50 8.21
C ASN A 374 30.36 15.46 7.13
N ASN A 375 30.73 16.69 7.55
CA ASN A 375 31.35 17.71 6.70
C ASN A 375 30.55 18.09 5.44
N MET A 376 29.24 18.10 5.54
CA MET A 376 28.34 18.42 4.43
C MET A 376 28.21 19.94 4.27
N LYS A 377 28.68 20.51 3.17
CA LYS A 377 28.51 21.94 2.89
C LYS A 377 27.13 22.21 2.32
N VAL A 378 26.30 22.96 3.02
CA VAL A 378 24.97 23.39 2.54
C VAL A 378 25.14 24.46 1.46
N VAL A 379 24.66 24.16 0.24
CA VAL A 379 24.79 25.05 -0.93
C VAL A 379 23.47 25.67 -1.37
N ASP A 380 22.34 25.02 -1.04
CA ASP A 380 21.00 25.54 -1.32
C ASP A 380 19.99 25.03 -0.29
N ILE A 381 18.92 25.78 -0.06
CA ILE A 381 17.84 25.42 0.86
C ILE A 381 16.50 25.83 0.24
N TYR A 382 15.60 24.86 0.16
CA TYR A 382 14.19 25.09 -0.12
C TYR A 382 13.37 24.83 1.12
N THR A 383 12.50 25.77 1.51
CA THR A 383 11.53 25.60 2.60
C THR A 383 10.14 25.41 2.04
N THR A 384 9.43 24.39 2.52
CA THR A 384 8.03 24.15 2.16
C THR A 384 7.16 25.30 2.65
N LYS A 385 6.50 26.00 1.71
CA LYS A 385 5.70 27.22 1.98
C LYS A 385 4.19 27.00 1.88
N ASN A 386 3.75 25.85 1.39
CA ASN A 386 2.32 25.57 1.25
C ASN A 386 1.67 25.57 2.64
N GLU A 387 0.73 26.52 2.85
CA GLU A 387 0.02 26.74 4.11
C GLU A 387 -0.78 25.52 4.59
N GLU A 388 -1.29 24.72 3.66
CA GLU A 388 -2.12 23.56 3.95
C GLU A 388 -1.31 22.27 4.11
N SER A 389 0.00 22.35 3.90
CA SER A 389 0.88 21.17 4.05
C SER A 389 1.25 20.96 5.52
N SER A 390 1.05 19.76 6.03
CA SER A 390 1.60 19.35 7.34
C SER A 390 3.14 19.48 7.41
N SER A 391 3.80 19.60 6.25
CA SER A 391 5.24 19.82 6.13
C SER A 391 5.61 21.31 5.96
N LYS A 392 4.67 22.27 6.16
CA LYS A 392 5.00 23.71 6.11
C LYS A 392 6.11 24.03 7.11
N GLY A 393 7.19 24.64 6.63
CA GLY A 393 8.38 24.93 7.43
C GLY A 393 9.47 23.86 7.38
N ALA A 394 9.17 22.68 6.88
CA ALA A 394 10.19 21.65 6.65
C ALA A 394 11.13 22.06 5.49
N MET A 395 12.41 21.73 5.60
CA MET A 395 13.44 22.16 4.68
C MET A 395 14.00 21.01 3.85
N THR A 396 14.39 21.31 2.61
CA THR A 396 15.20 20.46 1.77
C THR A 396 16.55 21.16 1.59
N LEU A 397 17.60 20.62 2.21
CA LEU A 397 18.95 21.12 2.11
C LEU A 397 19.67 20.38 0.98
N THR A 398 20.19 21.11 0.00
CA THR A 398 21.13 20.57 -0.96
C THR A 398 22.54 20.73 -0.40
N CYS A 399 23.24 19.64 -0.21
CA CYS A 399 24.57 19.61 0.37
C CYS A 399 25.60 19.07 -0.61
N ILE A 400 26.87 19.40 -0.39
CA ILE A 400 28.02 18.78 -1.03
C ILE A 400 28.86 18.11 0.06
N ALA A 401 29.03 16.80 -0.04
CA ALA A 401 29.93 16.01 0.80
C ALA A 401 30.95 15.31 -0.10
N ASP A 402 32.24 15.54 0.12
CA ASP A 402 33.36 14.98 -0.68
C ASP A 402 33.19 15.15 -2.20
N GLY A 403 32.61 16.29 -2.62
CA GLY A 403 32.33 16.59 -4.03
C GLY A 403 31.02 16.00 -4.57
N VAL A 404 30.34 15.17 -3.84
CA VAL A 404 29.07 14.54 -4.23
C VAL A 404 27.90 15.37 -3.70
N ARG A 405 26.90 15.60 -4.56
CA ARG A 405 25.65 16.29 -4.19
C ARG A 405 24.69 15.33 -3.51
N ILE A 406 24.21 15.67 -2.32
CA ILE A 406 23.28 14.89 -1.52
C ILE A 406 22.17 15.79 -0.96
N THR A 407 20.98 15.24 -0.82
CA THR A 407 19.82 15.93 -0.24
C THR A 407 19.63 15.52 1.22
N VAL A 408 19.38 16.50 2.08
CA VAL A 408 18.89 16.30 3.43
C VAL A 408 17.48 16.87 3.53
N ARG A 409 16.50 16.04 3.81
CA ARG A 409 15.11 16.46 4.04
C ARG A 409 14.84 16.52 5.53
N THR A 410 14.42 17.67 6.05
CA THR A 410 14.00 17.79 7.44
C THR A 410 12.48 17.65 7.56
N THR A 411 12.00 17.22 8.73
CA THR A 411 10.64 17.53 9.18
C THR A 411 10.55 19.00 9.61
N VAL A 412 9.39 19.44 10.08
CA VAL A 412 9.29 20.71 10.81
C VAL A 412 10.00 20.55 12.15
N MET A 413 11.03 21.34 12.41
CA MET A 413 11.89 21.19 13.59
C MET A 413 11.87 22.45 14.46
N TYR A 414 12.03 22.23 15.75
CA TYR A 414 12.14 23.31 16.74
C TYR A 414 13.46 23.19 17.49
N ASP A 415 14.01 24.33 17.89
CA ASP A 415 15.20 24.41 18.74
C ASP A 415 14.86 24.08 20.21
N SER A 416 15.86 24.03 21.07
CA SER A 416 15.70 23.77 22.51
C SER A 416 14.83 24.80 23.24
N ASN A 417 14.61 25.97 22.65
CA ASN A 417 13.76 27.04 23.18
C ASN A 417 12.34 27.01 22.61
N GLY A 418 12.02 26.04 21.74
CA GLY A 418 10.73 25.92 21.08
C GLY A 418 10.54 26.85 19.89
N ASN A 419 11.59 27.49 19.38
CA ASN A 419 11.49 28.31 18.17
C ASN A 419 11.61 27.44 16.92
N LEU A 420 10.85 27.79 15.89
CA LEU A 420 10.94 27.13 14.58
C LEU A 420 12.35 27.31 14.00
N VAL A 421 13.00 26.20 13.67
CA VAL A 421 14.30 26.21 12.97
C VAL A 421 14.07 26.64 11.52
N THR A 422 14.80 27.65 11.08
CA THR A 422 14.66 28.24 9.75
C THR A 422 15.96 28.10 8.96
N GLU A 423 15.90 28.48 7.69
CA GLU A 423 17.06 28.42 6.75
C GLU A 423 18.31 29.11 7.30
N SER A 424 18.15 30.17 8.12
CA SER A 424 19.28 30.91 8.69
C SER A 424 20.18 30.06 9.58
N ALA A 425 19.66 28.96 10.14
CA ALA A 425 20.45 28.03 10.94
C ALA A 425 21.51 27.29 10.12
N TYR A 426 21.23 27.03 8.84
CA TYR A 426 22.04 26.12 8.01
C TYR A 426 22.62 26.78 6.75
N ARG A 427 22.12 27.95 6.33
CA ARG A 427 22.52 28.61 5.10
C ARG A 427 24.02 28.89 5.04
N ASN A 428 24.70 28.37 4.02
CA ASN A 428 26.14 28.47 3.78
C ASN A 428 27.01 27.86 4.90
N LYS A 429 26.47 27.01 5.74
CA LYS A 429 27.20 26.31 6.79
C LYS A 429 27.69 24.94 6.33
N THR A 430 28.64 24.41 7.10
CA THR A 430 29.02 23.00 7.06
C THR A 430 28.31 22.30 8.21
N ILE A 431 27.72 21.14 7.96
CA ILE A 431 26.93 20.39 8.92
C ILE A 431 27.34 18.93 8.98
N ASP A 432 27.18 18.31 10.15
CA ASP A 432 27.13 16.87 10.32
C ASP A 432 25.68 16.47 10.58
N VAL A 433 25.25 15.35 10.00
CA VAL A 433 23.86 14.93 10.02
C VAL A 433 23.74 13.50 10.50
N LYS A 434 22.77 13.25 11.39
CA LYS A 434 22.22 11.92 11.72
C LYS A 434 20.78 11.83 11.23
N GLY A 435 20.44 10.79 10.47
CA GLY A 435 19.08 10.66 9.93
C GLY A 435 18.79 9.26 9.44
N ILE A 436 17.65 9.11 8.80
CA ILE A 436 17.18 7.86 8.20
C ILE A 436 17.37 7.95 6.69
N VAL A 437 17.87 6.88 6.07
CA VAL A 437 17.91 6.77 4.61
C VAL A 437 16.49 6.74 4.08
N ASP A 438 16.19 7.66 3.20
CA ASP A 438 14.88 7.87 2.60
C ASP A 438 15.00 7.90 1.07
N TYR A 439 13.93 7.59 0.38
CA TYR A 439 13.86 7.61 -1.08
C TYR A 439 12.74 8.54 -1.52
N TYR A 440 13.08 9.51 -2.33
CA TYR A 440 12.12 10.47 -2.83
C TYR A 440 12.44 10.89 -4.26
N ASN A 441 11.45 10.84 -5.12
CA ASN A 441 11.53 11.32 -6.51
C ASN A 441 12.72 10.76 -7.30
N GLY A 442 12.99 9.47 -7.15
CA GLY A 442 14.02 8.76 -7.88
C GLY A 442 15.44 8.84 -7.29
N SER A 443 15.60 9.40 -6.08
CA SER A 443 16.92 9.54 -5.45
C SER A 443 16.89 9.22 -3.95
N TYR A 444 18.00 8.67 -3.44
CA TYR A 444 18.18 8.49 -1.99
C TYR A 444 18.57 9.83 -1.36
N GLN A 445 18.06 10.06 -0.16
CA GLN A 445 18.30 11.25 0.66
C GLN A 445 18.40 10.88 2.14
N ILE A 446 18.78 11.83 2.98
CA ILE A 446 18.79 11.66 4.44
C ILE A 446 17.58 12.41 5.00
N LYS A 447 16.68 11.72 5.69
CA LYS A 447 15.55 12.34 6.39
C LYS A 447 15.90 12.58 7.85
N VAL A 448 15.73 13.82 8.32
CA VAL A 448 16.08 14.27 9.68
C VAL A 448 14.83 14.74 10.41
N PHE A 449 14.66 14.30 11.65
CA PHE A 449 13.46 14.51 12.44
C PHE A 449 13.64 15.47 13.61
N SER A 450 14.89 15.77 13.99
CA SER A 450 15.20 16.64 15.11
C SER A 450 16.37 17.57 14.80
N ALA A 451 16.30 18.80 15.27
CA ALA A 451 17.40 19.76 15.18
C ALA A 451 18.69 19.27 15.86
N ASN A 452 18.56 18.45 16.92
CA ASN A 452 19.70 17.87 17.64
C ASN A 452 20.51 16.88 16.78
N ASN A 453 19.93 16.40 15.69
CA ASN A 453 20.59 15.49 14.76
C ASN A 453 21.36 16.23 13.63
N ILE A 454 21.45 17.56 13.72
CA ILE A 454 22.27 18.39 12.80
C ILE A 454 23.23 19.22 13.65
N ILE A 455 24.51 18.93 13.52
CA ILE A 455 25.59 19.71 14.16
C ILE A 455 26.09 20.73 13.14
N VAL A 456 26.19 21.99 13.51
CA VAL A 456 26.64 23.10 12.64
C VAL A 456 28.05 23.51 13.02
N HIS A 457 28.93 23.66 12.03
CA HIS A 457 30.31 24.08 12.18
C HIS A 457 30.53 25.53 11.73
#